data_5d31a88f1de0d63e570705cb3eccbff8
#
_entry.id   5d31a88f1de0d63e570705cb3eccbff8
#
_cell.length_a   1.000
_cell.length_b   1.000
_cell.length_c   1.000
_cell.angle_alpha   90.00
_cell.angle_beta   90.00
_cell.angle_gamma   90.00
#
_symmetry.space_group_name_H-M   'P 1'
#
loop_
_entity.id
_entity.type
_entity.pdbx_description
1 polymer ?
#
loop_
_entity_poly.entity_id
_entity_poly.type
_entity_poly.pdbx_seq_one_letter_code
_entity_poly.pdbx_strand_id
1 'polypeptide(L)'
;KKLSTRVDLTPMVDLGFLLITFFIFTTTMSQPTAFKLFLPDDKVIPEDQNKAKESGVLTIMMGADNHIYYYEGQLKPDGSNFLSASYNGENSIREIILKKKADVISRSRDAENPEKDFVVVIKPSVDCNYQNVVDILDEMAINVVKKYALVDISEGEAQLVSISDKSSQSPTSN
;
A
#
# COMPACT_ATOMS: atom_id res chain seq x y z
N LYS A 1 15.65 70.93 22.02
CA LYS A 1 15.99 69.53 22.30
C LYS A 1 15.20 68.64 21.33
N LYS A 2 15.87 68.06 20.29
CA LYS A 2 15.25 67.09 19.38
C LYS A 2 15.18 65.76 20.08
N LEU A 3 13.95 65.27 20.34
CA LEU A 3 13.70 63.91 20.80
C LEU A 3 13.89 62.96 19.61
N SER A 4 14.86 62.10 19.69
CA SER A 4 15.06 61.02 18.72
C SER A 4 14.02 59.91 19.01
N THR A 5 12.99 59.84 18.17
CA THR A 5 12.02 58.75 18.21
C THR A 5 12.68 57.50 17.63
N ARG A 6 13.10 56.60 18.45
CA ARG A 6 13.52 55.25 18.02
C ARG A 6 12.27 54.44 17.77
N VAL A 7 12.08 54.01 16.55
CA VAL A 7 11.01 53.08 16.18
C VAL A 7 11.45 51.69 16.64
N ASP A 8 10.65 51.03 17.47
CA ASP A 8 10.88 49.65 17.88
C ASP A 8 10.42 48.74 16.72
N LEU A 9 11.39 48.05 16.12
CA LEU A 9 11.14 47.12 15.02
C LEU A 9 10.87 45.67 15.48
N THR A 10 10.92 45.40 16.78
CA THR A 10 10.74 44.07 17.36
C THR A 10 9.41 43.42 16.94
N PRO A 11 8.24 44.11 16.96
CA PRO A 11 6.99 43.50 16.52
C PRO A 11 6.96 43.15 15.04
N MET A 12 7.68 43.90 14.20
CA MET A 12 7.75 43.58 12.75
C MET A 12 8.60 42.32 12.46
N VAL A 13 9.69 42.14 13.21
CA VAL A 13 10.55 40.97 13.09
C VAL A 13 9.83 39.70 13.60
N ASP A 14 9.08 39.84 14.70
CA ASP A 14 8.30 38.71 15.25
C ASP A 14 7.18 38.29 14.27
N LEU A 15 6.46 39.23 13.67
CA LEU A 15 5.47 38.91 12.66
C LEU A 15 6.09 38.20 11.45
N GLY A 16 7.26 38.66 10.98
CA GLY A 16 8.00 38.01 9.89
C GLY A 16 8.43 36.58 10.26
N PHE A 17 8.93 36.40 11.48
CA PHE A 17 9.34 35.08 11.98
C PHE A 17 8.15 34.10 12.07
N LEU A 18 7.03 34.55 12.63
CA LEU A 18 5.80 33.73 12.70
C LEU A 18 5.28 33.38 11.31
N LEU A 19 5.33 34.30 10.36
CA LEU A 19 4.92 34.05 8.98
C LEU A 19 5.82 32.99 8.32
N ILE A 20 7.13 33.10 8.47
CA ILE A 20 8.09 32.14 7.88
C ILE A 20 7.92 30.77 8.51
N THR A 21 7.80 30.68 9.84
CA THR A 21 7.60 29.39 10.52
C THR A 21 6.28 28.73 10.14
N PHE A 22 5.22 29.52 9.97
CA PHE A 22 3.93 29.03 9.48
C PHE A 22 4.05 28.47 8.06
N PHE A 23 4.70 29.16 7.13
CA PHE A 23 4.89 28.71 5.75
C PHE A 23 5.77 27.44 5.70
N ILE A 24 6.87 27.39 6.47
CA ILE A 24 7.72 26.20 6.51
C ILE A 24 6.91 25.01 7.05
N PHE A 25 6.12 25.22 8.10
CA PHE A 25 5.30 24.14 8.69
C PHE A 25 4.22 23.65 7.72
N THR A 26 3.50 24.55 7.06
CA THR A 26 2.45 24.17 6.10
C THR A 26 3.01 23.51 4.85
N THR A 27 4.16 23.94 4.34
CA THR A 27 4.78 23.34 3.15
C THR A 27 5.38 21.96 3.44
N THR A 28 5.91 21.72 4.64
CA THR A 28 6.42 20.40 5.04
C THR A 28 5.30 19.38 5.25
N MET A 29 4.12 19.79 5.70
CA MET A 29 2.96 18.91 5.82
C MET A 29 2.27 18.62 4.47
N SER A 30 2.51 19.43 3.45
CA SER A 30 1.91 19.29 2.11
C SER A 30 2.78 18.49 1.14
N GLN A 31 3.76 17.73 1.62
CA GLN A 31 4.45 16.81 0.73
C GLN A 31 3.50 15.66 0.40
N PRO A 32 2.96 15.59 -0.83
CA PRO A 32 2.28 14.38 -1.26
C PRO A 32 3.33 13.27 -1.19
N THR A 33 3.04 12.24 -0.41
CA THR A 33 3.80 11.00 -0.45
C THR A 33 3.57 10.43 -1.85
N ALA A 34 4.40 10.84 -2.80
CA ALA A 34 4.37 10.28 -4.13
C ALA A 34 4.72 8.81 -3.96
N PHE A 35 3.73 7.96 -4.18
CA PHE A 35 3.95 6.53 -4.27
C PHE A 35 5.01 6.31 -5.35
N LYS A 36 6.19 5.85 -4.96
CA LYS A 36 7.18 5.40 -5.92
C LYS A 36 6.65 4.13 -6.56
N LEU A 37 5.90 4.31 -7.64
CA LEU A 37 5.52 3.23 -8.52
C LEU A 37 6.82 2.70 -9.14
N PHE A 38 7.31 1.60 -8.62
CA PHE A 38 8.39 0.87 -9.28
C PHE A 38 7.77 0.13 -10.45
N LEU A 39 7.71 0.77 -11.62
CA LEU A 39 7.56 0.02 -12.86
C LEU A 39 8.80 -0.86 -13.02
N PRO A 40 8.63 -2.13 -13.36
CA PRO A 40 9.76 -2.96 -13.75
C PRO A 40 10.46 -2.28 -14.94
N ASP A 41 11.77 -2.04 -14.81
CA ASP A 41 12.59 -1.63 -15.95
C ASP A 41 12.50 -2.74 -17.02
N ASP A 42 12.15 -2.37 -18.25
CA ASP A 42 12.07 -3.26 -19.43
C ASP A 42 13.45 -3.82 -19.88
N LYS A 43 14.41 -3.89 -18.96
CA LYS A 43 15.65 -4.59 -19.23
C LYS A 43 15.39 -6.07 -19.16
N VAL A 44 15.63 -6.75 -20.28
CA VAL A 44 15.60 -8.21 -20.42
C VAL A 44 16.39 -8.84 -19.26
N ILE A 45 15.66 -9.22 -18.21
CA ILE A 45 16.20 -9.90 -17.05
C ILE A 45 16.08 -11.39 -17.32
N PRO A 46 17.10 -12.22 -17.02
CA PRO A 46 17.00 -13.66 -17.20
C PRO A 46 15.73 -14.22 -16.53
N GLU A 47 15.06 -15.19 -17.19
CA GLU A 47 13.77 -15.76 -16.73
C GLU A 47 13.76 -16.19 -15.26
N ASP A 48 14.86 -16.71 -14.76
CA ASP A 48 14.98 -17.16 -13.36
C ASP A 48 14.96 -15.98 -12.36
N GLN A 49 15.45 -14.80 -12.75
CA GLN A 49 15.37 -13.61 -11.89
C GLN A 49 13.97 -13.00 -11.90
N ASN A 50 13.24 -13.10 -13.01
CA ASN A 50 11.85 -12.68 -13.10
C ASN A 50 10.95 -13.54 -12.21
N LYS A 51 11.09 -14.86 -12.26
CA LYS A 51 10.34 -15.79 -11.39
C LYS A 51 10.61 -15.54 -9.90
N ALA A 52 11.85 -15.25 -9.53
CA ALA A 52 12.19 -14.92 -8.15
C ALA A 52 11.56 -13.59 -7.69
N LYS A 53 11.53 -12.57 -8.57
CA LYS A 53 10.86 -11.30 -8.29
C LYS A 53 9.34 -11.45 -8.26
N GLU A 54 8.75 -12.20 -9.18
CA GLU A 54 7.32 -12.49 -9.21
C GLU A 54 6.87 -13.23 -7.94
N SER A 55 7.67 -14.18 -7.46
CA SER A 55 7.36 -14.90 -6.22
C SER A 55 7.37 -14.00 -4.98
N GLY A 56 7.97 -12.81 -5.04
CA GLY A 56 7.98 -11.81 -3.97
C GLY A 56 6.75 -10.89 -3.96
N VAL A 57 5.89 -10.98 -4.98
CA VAL A 57 4.70 -10.13 -5.10
C VAL A 57 3.53 -10.74 -4.35
N LEU A 58 2.85 -9.92 -3.55
CA LEU A 58 1.57 -10.22 -2.93
C LEU A 58 0.54 -9.25 -3.49
N THR A 59 -0.48 -9.74 -4.18
CA THR A 59 -1.58 -8.92 -4.66
C THR A 59 -2.76 -9.05 -3.73
N ILE A 60 -3.29 -7.93 -3.26
CA ILE A 60 -4.45 -7.82 -2.38
C ILE A 60 -5.56 -7.11 -3.15
N MET A 61 -6.73 -7.74 -3.21
CA MET A 61 -7.91 -7.18 -3.85
C MET A 61 -9.01 -7.00 -2.82
N MET A 62 -9.75 -5.93 -2.94
CA MET A 62 -10.84 -5.59 -2.04
C MET A 62 -12.16 -5.63 -2.81
N GLY A 63 -13.07 -6.46 -2.34
CA GLY A 63 -14.43 -6.60 -2.85
C GLY A 63 -15.45 -5.76 -2.10
N ALA A 64 -16.72 -6.08 -2.29
CA ALA A 64 -17.83 -5.54 -1.53
C ALA A 64 -17.84 -6.08 -0.09
N ASP A 65 -18.62 -5.47 0.80
CA ASP A 65 -18.92 -5.95 2.16
C ASP A 65 -17.67 -6.34 3.00
N ASN A 66 -16.57 -5.59 2.84
CA ASN A 66 -15.31 -5.82 3.52
C ASN A 66 -14.63 -7.16 3.18
N HIS A 67 -14.95 -7.76 2.05
CA HIS A 67 -14.25 -8.93 1.58
C HIS A 67 -12.85 -8.57 1.07
N ILE A 68 -11.87 -9.36 1.48
CA ILE A 68 -10.49 -9.27 1.00
C ILE A 68 -10.14 -10.57 0.30
N TYR A 69 -9.50 -10.44 -0.83
CA TYR A 69 -8.94 -11.54 -1.60
C TYR A 69 -7.46 -11.29 -1.86
N TYR A 70 -6.69 -12.34 -2.00
CA TYR A 70 -5.27 -12.21 -2.30
C TYR A 70 -4.77 -13.38 -3.13
N TYR A 71 -3.69 -13.14 -3.82
CA TYR A 71 -2.89 -14.18 -4.45
C TYR A 71 -1.39 -13.81 -4.40
N GLU A 72 -0.55 -14.82 -4.51
CA GLU A 72 0.89 -14.68 -4.51
C GLU A 72 1.44 -14.87 -5.94
N GLY A 73 2.36 -13.98 -6.33
CA GLY A 73 2.95 -14.00 -7.66
C GLY A 73 1.97 -13.64 -8.77
N GLN A 74 1.82 -14.50 -9.77
CA GLN A 74 0.85 -14.35 -10.85
C GLN A 74 -0.45 -15.08 -10.55
N LEU A 75 -1.58 -14.48 -10.90
CA LEU A 75 -2.88 -15.14 -10.85
C LEU A 75 -2.90 -16.31 -11.83
N LYS A 76 -3.19 -17.51 -11.35
CA LYS A 76 -3.32 -18.68 -12.20
C LYS A 76 -4.63 -18.65 -13.00
N PRO A 77 -4.62 -19.10 -14.25
CA PRO A 77 -5.82 -19.10 -15.09
C PRO A 77 -6.99 -19.91 -14.52
N ASP A 78 -6.69 -20.91 -13.70
CA ASP A 78 -7.67 -21.77 -13.01
C ASP A 78 -8.19 -21.17 -11.68
N GLY A 79 -7.67 -20.00 -11.28
CA GLY A 79 -8.02 -19.34 -10.02
C GLY A 79 -7.57 -20.06 -8.76
N SER A 80 -6.77 -21.15 -8.87
CA SER A 80 -6.43 -21.99 -7.73
C SER A 80 -5.62 -21.31 -6.62
N ASN A 81 -4.99 -20.18 -6.92
CA ASN A 81 -4.25 -19.37 -5.95
C ASN A 81 -4.97 -18.10 -5.50
N PHE A 82 -6.22 -17.94 -5.91
CA PHE A 82 -7.08 -16.84 -5.46
C PHE A 82 -7.74 -17.25 -4.13
N LEU A 83 -7.36 -16.59 -3.07
CA LEU A 83 -7.74 -16.95 -1.70
C LEU A 83 -8.44 -15.77 -1.03
N SER A 84 -9.33 -16.07 -0.08
CA SER A 84 -9.97 -15.06 0.76
C SER A 84 -9.18 -14.82 2.04
N ALA A 85 -9.22 -13.60 2.53
CA ALA A 85 -8.66 -13.18 3.81
C ALA A 85 -9.69 -12.38 4.61
N SER A 86 -9.41 -12.21 5.90
CA SER A 86 -10.21 -11.36 6.78
C SER A 86 -9.38 -10.19 7.31
N TYR A 87 -10.03 -9.14 7.81
CA TYR A 87 -9.35 -8.06 8.52
C TYR A 87 -8.86 -8.50 9.91
N ASN A 88 -9.62 -9.39 10.56
CA ASN A 88 -9.36 -9.83 11.93
C ASN A 88 -9.53 -11.35 12.06
N GLY A 89 -8.88 -11.94 13.07
CA GLY A 89 -9.02 -13.34 13.40
C GLY A 89 -8.05 -14.26 12.65
N GLU A 90 -8.41 -15.51 12.52
CA GLU A 90 -7.64 -16.48 11.76
C GLU A 90 -7.64 -16.13 10.26
N ASN A 91 -6.51 -16.32 9.62
CA ASN A 91 -6.30 -15.96 8.21
C ASN A 91 -6.45 -14.45 7.95
N SER A 92 -5.98 -13.63 8.89
CA SER A 92 -6.00 -12.18 8.73
C SER A 92 -5.00 -11.74 7.66
N ILE A 93 -5.36 -10.64 6.96
CA ILE A 93 -4.46 -10.06 5.95
C ILE A 93 -3.10 -9.69 6.54
N ARG A 94 -3.06 -9.30 7.82
CA ARG A 94 -1.82 -9.01 8.56
C ARG A 94 -0.92 -10.24 8.64
N GLU A 95 -1.45 -11.39 9.03
CA GLU A 95 -0.68 -12.63 9.12
C GLU A 95 -0.15 -13.06 7.76
N ILE A 96 -0.95 -12.89 6.71
CA ILE A 96 -0.56 -13.19 5.33
C ILE A 96 0.60 -12.32 4.89
N ILE A 97 0.52 -10.99 5.15
CA ILE A 97 1.59 -10.03 4.84
C ILE A 97 2.88 -10.41 5.58
N LEU A 98 2.80 -10.67 6.89
CA LEU A 98 3.96 -11.01 7.71
C LEU A 98 4.59 -12.34 7.27
N LYS A 99 3.77 -13.35 7.02
CA LYS A 99 4.22 -14.67 6.53
C LYS A 99 4.92 -14.55 5.18
N LYS A 100 4.33 -13.80 4.26
CA LYS A 100 4.92 -13.59 2.93
C LYS A 100 6.22 -12.80 3.02
N LYS A 101 6.24 -11.75 3.83
CA LYS A 101 7.44 -10.95 4.08
C LYS A 101 8.57 -11.80 4.64
N ALA A 102 8.29 -12.62 5.64
CA ALA A 102 9.27 -13.54 6.25
C ALA A 102 9.80 -14.57 5.22
N ASP A 103 8.93 -15.10 4.39
CA ASP A 103 9.29 -16.04 3.33
C ASP A 103 10.22 -15.39 2.29
N VAL A 104 9.92 -14.18 1.83
CA VAL A 104 10.80 -13.43 0.90
C VAL A 104 12.16 -13.15 1.54
N ILE A 105 12.18 -12.69 2.79
CA ILE A 105 13.42 -12.43 3.54
C ILE A 105 14.27 -13.70 3.65
N SER A 106 13.66 -14.83 3.96
CA SER A 106 14.36 -16.13 4.11
C SER A 106 15.01 -16.62 2.82
N ARG A 107 14.43 -16.26 1.66
CA ARG A 107 14.94 -16.61 0.32
C ARG A 107 15.89 -15.58 -0.27
N SER A 108 15.92 -14.38 0.33
CA SER A 108 16.76 -13.29 -0.17
C SER A 108 18.24 -13.64 -0.05
N ARG A 109 18.99 -13.38 -1.14
CA ARG A 109 20.44 -13.48 -1.17
C ARG A 109 21.12 -12.16 -0.85
N ASP A 110 20.34 -11.09 -0.71
CA ASP A 110 20.82 -9.75 -0.44
C ASP A 110 20.80 -9.48 1.07
N ALA A 111 21.98 -9.51 1.70
CA ALA A 111 22.10 -9.29 3.14
C ALA A 111 21.86 -7.83 3.56
N GLU A 112 22.09 -6.86 2.64
CA GLU A 112 21.87 -5.44 2.95
C GLU A 112 20.40 -5.03 2.84
N ASN A 113 19.66 -5.62 1.88
CA ASN A 113 18.26 -5.34 1.64
C ASN A 113 17.44 -6.62 1.41
N PRO A 114 17.25 -7.46 2.44
CA PRO A 114 16.58 -8.75 2.27
C PRO A 114 15.10 -8.61 1.86
N GLU A 115 14.49 -7.45 2.09
CA GLU A 115 13.09 -7.16 1.73
C GLU A 115 12.93 -6.56 0.32
N LYS A 116 14.02 -6.42 -0.46
CA LYS A 116 13.97 -5.65 -1.71
C LYS A 116 12.99 -6.20 -2.74
N ASP A 117 12.79 -7.50 -2.74
CA ASP A 117 11.92 -8.21 -3.69
C ASP A 117 10.49 -8.39 -3.16
N PHE A 118 10.21 -7.98 -1.91
CA PHE A 118 8.87 -7.95 -1.37
C PHE A 118 8.10 -6.73 -1.85
N VAL A 119 7.01 -6.95 -2.58
CA VAL A 119 6.15 -5.91 -3.12
C VAL A 119 4.69 -6.28 -2.87
N VAL A 120 3.91 -5.34 -2.38
CA VAL A 120 2.46 -5.50 -2.24
C VAL A 120 1.75 -4.67 -3.29
N VAL A 121 0.85 -5.29 -4.05
CA VAL A 121 -0.01 -4.62 -5.02
C VAL A 121 -1.43 -4.60 -4.47
N ILE A 122 -2.01 -3.43 -4.36
CA ILE A 122 -3.33 -3.20 -3.79
C ILE A 122 -4.28 -2.83 -4.93
N LYS A 123 -5.35 -3.61 -5.09
CA LYS A 123 -6.32 -3.44 -6.18
C LYS A 123 -7.74 -3.35 -5.62
N PRO A 124 -8.29 -2.14 -5.41
CA PRO A 124 -9.68 -1.97 -5.02
C PRO A 124 -10.60 -2.29 -6.19
N SER A 125 -11.69 -3.02 -5.94
CA SER A 125 -12.78 -3.15 -6.91
C SER A 125 -13.68 -1.90 -6.91
N VAL A 126 -14.55 -1.79 -7.90
CA VAL A 126 -15.51 -0.67 -8.00
C VAL A 126 -16.50 -0.65 -6.84
N ASP A 127 -16.78 -1.83 -6.26
CA ASP A 127 -17.74 -2.00 -5.16
C ASP A 127 -17.07 -1.92 -3.77
N CYS A 128 -15.76 -1.65 -3.75
CA CYS A 128 -14.98 -1.54 -2.53
C CYS A 128 -15.32 -0.27 -1.75
N ASN A 129 -15.44 -0.39 -0.43
CA ASN A 129 -15.57 0.77 0.44
C ASN A 129 -14.21 1.48 0.59
N TYR A 130 -14.24 2.83 0.54
CA TYR A 130 -13.03 3.65 0.78
C TYR A 130 -12.34 3.31 2.11
N GLN A 131 -13.11 3.00 3.16
CA GLN A 131 -12.56 2.60 4.45
C GLN A 131 -11.64 1.38 4.33
N ASN A 132 -12.00 0.41 3.50
CA ASN A 132 -11.19 -0.79 3.29
C ASN A 132 -9.83 -0.47 2.66
N VAL A 133 -9.78 0.52 1.77
CA VAL A 133 -8.52 0.99 1.18
C VAL A 133 -7.63 1.61 2.26
N VAL A 134 -8.22 2.44 3.13
CA VAL A 134 -7.49 3.07 4.24
C VAL A 134 -6.96 1.99 5.20
N ASP A 135 -7.79 1.03 5.58
CA ASP A 135 -7.40 -0.05 6.50
C ASP A 135 -6.23 -0.88 5.93
N ILE A 136 -6.23 -1.18 4.63
CA ILE A 136 -5.10 -1.89 4.00
C ILE A 136 -3.85 -1.01 3.94
N LEU A 137 -3.97 0.29 3.69
CA LEU A 137 -2.84 1.21 3.73
C LEU A 137 -2.25 1.32 5.14
N ASP A 138 -3.09 1.32 6.17
CA ASP A 138 -2.65 1.27 7.56
C ASP A 138 -1.92 -0.05 7.87
N GLU A 139 -2.39 -1.17 7.33
CA GLU A 139 -1.67 -2.45 7.46
C GLU A 139 -0.28 -2.40 6.79
N MET A 140 -0.13 -1.68 5.66
CA MET A 140 1.20 -1.48 5.05
C MET A 140 2.13 -0.72 6.01
N ALA A 141 1.62 0.32 6.66
CA ALA A 141 2.39 1.11 7.62
C ALA A 141 2.73 0.31 8.89
N ILE A 142 1.76 -0.41 9.46
CA ILE A 142 1.92 -1.24 10.67
C ILE A 142 2.96 -2.34 10.46
N ASN A 143 2.90 -3.02 9.31
CA ASN A 143 3.81 -4.12 8.99
C ASN A 143 5.13 -3.65 8.34
N VAL A 144 5.35 -2.33 8.28
CA VAL A 144 6.56 -1.72 7.69
C VAL A 144 6.85 -2.28 6.29
N VAL A 145 5.83 -2.27 5.44
CA VAL A 145 5.96 -2.67 4.03
C VAL A 145 6.56 -1.51 3.24
N LYS A 146 7.79 -1.67 2.75
CA LYS A 146 8.53 -0.57 2.10
C LYS A 146 8.08 -0.29 0.67
N LYS A 147 7.56 -1.32 -0.02
CA LYS A 147 7.18 -1.23 -1.42
C LYS A 147 5.74 -1.73 -1.59
N TYR A 148 4.86 -0.81 -1.89
CA TYR A 148 3.49 -1.14 -2.27
C TYR A 148 2.99 -0.17 -3.33
N ALA A 149 2.01 -0.59 -4.10
CA ALA A 149 1.39 0.21 -5.14
C ALA A 149 -0.13 0.03 -5.11
N LEU A 150 -0.86 1.12 -5.30
CA LEU A 150 -2.30 1.10 -5.54
C LEU A 150 -2.50 1.12 -7.06
N VAL A 151 -3.15 0.12 -7.60
CA VAL A 151 -3.32 -0.09 -9.04
C VAL A 151 -4.78 -0.46 -9.33
N ASP A 152 -5.27 -0.07 -10.48
CA ASP A 152 -6.62 -0.46 -10.91
C ASP A 152 -6.71 -1.97 -11.09
N ILE A 153 -7.87 -2.52 -10.71
CA ILE A 153 -8.17 -3.93 -10.90
C ILE A 153 -8.39 -4.24 -12.39
N SER A 154 -7.85 -5.34 -12.88
CA SER A 154 -8.11 -5.79 -14.26
C SER A 154 -9.51 -6.38 -14.41
N GLU A 155 -10.03 -6.41 -15.62
CA GLU A 155 -11.38 -6.95 -15.90
C GLU A 155 -11.53 -8.42 -15.44
N GLY A 156 -10.51 -9.26 -15.66
CA GLY A 156 -10.53 -10.65 -15.23
C GLY A 156 -10.53 -10.80 -13.70
N GLU A 157 -9.73 -10.00 -13.00
CA GLU A 157 -9.70 -9.99 -11.53
C GLU A 157 -11.00 -9.45 -10.94
N ALA A 158 -11.57 -8.41 -11.54
CA ALA A 158 -12.85 -7.84 -11.12
C ALA A 158 -14.00 -8.85 -11.23
N GLN A 159 -14.00 -9.67 -12.30
CA GLN A 159 -14.97 -10.76 -12.44
C GLN A 159 -14.82 -11.81 -11.35
N LEU A 160 -13.59 -12.23 -11.02
CA LEU A 160 -13.32 -13.19 -9.95
C LEU A 160 -13.77 -12.67 -8.58
N VAL A 161 -13.46 -11.40 -8.27
CA VAL A 161 -13.92 -10.76 -7.03
C VAL A 161 -15.45 -10.73 -6.98
N SER A 162 -16.13 -10.29 -8.04
CA SER A 162 -17.59 -10.23 -8.10
C SER A 162 -18.27 -11.60 -7.96
N ILE A 163 -17.69 -12.65 -8.55
CA ILE A 163 -18.21 -14.02 -8.40
C ILE A 163 -18.04 -14.51 -6.96
N SER A 164 -16.88 -14.24 -6.37
CA SER A 164 -16.57 -14.64 -4.99
C SER A 164 -17.43 -13.90 -3.96
N ASP A 165 -17.66 -12.60 -4.14
CA ASP A 165 -18.56 -11.81 -3.31
C ASP A 165 -19.98 -12.38 -3.32
N LYS A 166 -20.51 -12.73 -4.49
CA LYS A 166 -21.84 -13.35 -4.64
C LYS A 166 -21.93 -14.72 -3.98
N SER A 167 -20.89 -15.51 -4.06
CA SER A 167 -20.85 -16.83 -3.42
C SER A 167 -20.81 -16.75 -1.90
N SER A 168 -20.18 -15.70 -1.35
CA SER A 168 -20.13 -15.44 0.09
C SER A 168 -21.45 -14.90 0.66
N GLN A 169 -22.29 -14.30 -0.17
CA GLN A 169 -23.60 -13.75 0.21
C GLN A 169 -24.72 -14.77 0.14
N SER A 170 -24.52 -15.97 -0.40
CA SER A 170 -25.54 -17.03 -0.39
C SER A 170 -25.65 -17.62 1.02
N PRO A 171 -26.70 -17.34 1.80
CA PRO A 171 -26.91 -18.03 3.05
C PRO A 171 -27.16 -19.49 2.75
N THR A 172 -26.42 -20.37 3.38
CA THR A 172 -26.75 -21.79 3.52
C THR A 172 -28.14 -21.86 4.15
N SER A 173 -29.19 -21.95 3.32
CA SER A 173 -30.51 -22.35 3.76
C SER A 173 -30.43 -23.84 4.10
N ASN A 174 -30.38 -24.09 5.39
CA ASN A 174 -30.78 -25.38 5.93
C ASN A 174 -31.52 -25.18 7.23
#